data_36c6689b6b5ad5799de0d4d973e4aa40
#
_entry.id   36c6689b6b5ad5799de0d4d973e4aa40
#
_cell.length_a   1.000
_cell.length_b   1.000
_cell.length_c   1.000
_cell.angle_alpha   90.00
_cell.angle_beta   90.00
_cell.angle_gamma   90.00
#
_symmetry.space_group_name_H-M   'P 1'
#
loop_
_entity.id
_entity.type
_entity.pdbx_description
1 polymer ?
#
loop_
_entity_poly.entity_id
_entity_poly.type
_entity_poly.pdbx_seq_one_letter_code
_entity_poly.pdbx_strand_id
1 'polypeptide(L)'
;QWRQHFAQALGRRLVGQLENGGKLGAMHDQDSTVDYAALKEKIREAGRELGFAAVGVARADPGPAVERMREWLAAGCHGEMDYMARHAELRAHPQQLHPGTLTVISAALDYLPHTKTADQPDQAAISRYAQGRDYHKVVRSRLQKLADAIAAISGPFSYRVFSDSAPVMEVEFARQAGLGWRGKHTLLLSKQGSWRFLGDIYTDLPLPPDAPIEDHCGTCSACLEACPTDAIVAPYEVDARRCISYLTIELAGPIPDEFRPLIGNRIYGCDDCQLCCPWNRFAQLGDREFAPRHGLDCAT
;
A
#
# COMPACT_ATOMS: atom_id res chain seq x y z
N GLN A 1 -24.96 4.63 -15.08
CA GLN A 1 -26.10 4.10 -14.27
C GLN A 1 -25.70 3.59 -12.88
N TRP A 2 -24.40 3.56 -12.52
CA TRP A 2 -23.91 3.08 -11.21
C TRP A 2 -23.82 4.16 -10.11
N ARG A 3 -24.09 5.43 -10.41
CA ARG A 3 -23.97 6.56 -9.45
C ARG A 3 -25.22 6.89 -8.65
N GLN A 4 -26.38 6.29 -8.92
CA GLN A 4 -27.65 6.68 -8.29
C GLN A 4 -28.17 5.75 -7.17
N HIS A 5 -27.50 4.61 -6.88
CA HIS A 5 -28.00 3.66 -5.86
C HIS A 5 -27.32 3.73 -4.49
N PHE A 6 -26.36 4.64 -4.27
CA PHE A 6 -25.63 4.72 -2.98
C PHE A 6 -26.14 5.80 -2.01
N ALA A 7 -27.10 6.61 -2.41
CA ALA A 7 -27.60 7.74 -1.59
C ALA A 7 -28.87 7.45 -0.75
N GLN A 8 -29.47 6.26 -0.83
CA GLN A 8 -30.74 5.98 -0.16
C GLN A 8 -30.68 5.03 1.05
N ALA A 9 -29.50 4.54 1.44
CA ALA A 9 -29.37 3.56 2.53
C ALA A 9 -28.98 4.12 3.91
N LEU A 10 -28.78 5.44 4.05
CA LEU A 10 -28.29 6.06 5.31
C LEU A 10 -29.30 6.96 6.03
N GLY A 11 -30.56 6.86 5.72
CA GLY A 11 -31.59 7.71 6.33
C GLY A 11 -32.73 7.00 7.01
N ARG A 12 -32.53 6.08 7.96
CA ARG A 12 -33.55 5.67 8.95
C ARG A 12 -32.96 4.77 10.03
N ARG A 13 -32.55 5.36 11.16
CA ARG A 13 -32.64 4.79 12.52
C ARG A 13 -31.90 5.69 13.50
N LEU A 14 -32.56 6.67 14.04
CA LEU A 14 -32.28 7.32 15.32
C LEU A 14 -33.46 8.21 15.70
N VAL A 15 -34.51 7.61 16.22
CA VAL A 15 -35.47 8.26 17.14
C VAL A 15 -36.07 7.16 18.03
N GLY A 16 -35.88 7.29 19.31
CA GLY A 16 -36.60 6.50 20.30
C GLY A 16 -35.76 5.97 21.45
N GLN A 17 -35.67 6.73 22.50
CA GLN A 17 -35.98 6.46 23.92
C GLN A 17 -35.00 7.18 24.85
N LEU A 18 -35.41 8.39 25.23
CA LEU A 18 -35.10 8.98 26.51
C LEU A 18 -36.30 8.69 27.43
N GLU A 19 -36.03 8.04 28.55
CA GLU A 19 -36.67 8.17 29.85
C GLU A 19 -36.49 6.91 30.67
N ASN A 20 -35.60 6.95 31.68
CA ASN A 20 -35.90 6.49 33.03
C ASN A 20 -34.71 6.81 33.93
N GLY A 21 -35.00 7.65 34.93
CA GLY A 21 -34.07 8.01 35.97
C GLY A 21 -33.82 6.84 36.92
N GLY A 22 -32.52 6.61 37.25
CA GLY A 22 -32.06 5.63 38.23
C GLY A 22 -30.75 6.10 38.84
N LYS A 23 -30.80 6.32 40.14
CA LYS A 23 -29.81 6.72 41.14
C LYS A 23 -28.32 6.58 40.73
N LEU A 24 -27.59 7.71 40.84
CA LEU A 24 -26.11 7.77 40.92
C LEU A 24 -25.58 6.92 42.08
N GLY A 25 -25.05 5.76 41.77
CA GLY A 25 -24.07 5.08 42.59
C GLY A 25 -22.68 5.54 42.17
N ALA A 26 -21.90 6.08 43.06
CA ALA A 26 -20.50 6.41 42.82
C ALA A 26 -19.74 5.13 42.48
N MET A 27 -19.52 4.89 41.17
CA MET A 27 -18.55 3.89 40.69
C MET A 27 -17.20 4.55 40.69
N HIS A 28 -16.26 4.00 41.43
CA HIS A 28 -14.84 4.28 41.37
C HIS A 28 -14.37 4.23 39.91
N ASP A 29 -13.92 5.39 39.46
CA ASP A 29 -13.17 5.58 38.24
C ASP A 29 -11.82 4.85 38.39
N GLN A 30 -11.75 3.60 37.97
CA GLN A 30 -10.46 2.97 37.67
C GLN A 30 -10.08 3.47 36.29
N ASP A 31 -9.39 4.61 36.25
CA ASP A 31 -8.67 5.12 35.09
C ASP A 31 -7.57 4.10 34.74
N SER A 32 -7.98 3.01 34.08
CA SER A 32 -7.05 2.07 33.49
C SER A 32 -6.51 2.72 32.20
N THR A 33 -5.46 3.51 32.35
CA THR A 33 -4.73 4.06 31.20
C THR A 33 -4.34 2.90 30.30
N VAL A 34 -4.88 2.90 29.08
CA VAL A 34 -4.58 1.88 28.07
C VAL A 34 -3.06 1.90 27.80
N ASP A 35 -2.40 0.78 28.02
CA ASP A 35 -1.00 0.61 27.63
C ASP A 35 -0.91 0.44 26.09
N TYR A 36 -0.71 1.56 25.39
CA TYR A 36 -0.61 1.58 23.94
C TYR A 36 0.64 0.87 23.40
N ALA A 37 1.69 0.69 24.21
CA ALA A 37 2.85 -0.12 23.82
C ALA A 37 2.50 -1.60 23.82
N ALA A 38 1.85 -2.09 24.86
CA ALA A 38 1.34 -3.47 24.90
C ALA A 38 0.27 -3.71 23.82
N LEU A 39 -0.62 -2.74 23.56
CA LEU A 39 -1.60 -2.83 22.50
C LEU A 39 -0.93 -2.98 21.13
N LYS A 40 0.13 -2.20 20.84
CA LYS A 40 0.88 -2.31 19.59
C LYS A 40 1.44 -3.71 19.35
N GLU A 41 1.97 -4.37 20.36
CA GLU A 41 2.46 -5.75 20.23
C GLU A 41 1.34 -6.74 19.93
N LYS A 42 0.18 -6.59 20.58
CA LYS A 42 -1.02 -7.40 20.26
C LYS A 42 -1.52 -7.17 18.82
N ILE A 43 -1.45 -5.93 18.33
CA ILE A 43 -1.78 -5.60 16.93
C ILE A 43 -0.84 -6.33 15.96
N ARG A 44 0.46 -6.37 16.26
CA ARG A 44 1.44 -7.11 15.44
C ARG A 44 1.16 -8.62 15.45
N GLU A 45 0.78 -9.17 16.60
CA GLU A 45 0.42 -10.58 16.72
C GLU A 45 -0.83 -10.90 15.90
N ALA A 46 -1.91 -10.14 16.06
CA ALA A 46 -3.13 -10.28 15.27
C ALA A 46 -2.85 -10.13 13.75
N GLY A 47 -1.96 -9.22 13.37
CA GLY A 47 -1.53 -9.06 11.98
C GLY A 47 -0.83 -10.30 11.44
N ARG A 48 0.07 -10.93 12.22
CA ARG A 48 0.74 -12.18 11.84
C ARG A 48 -0.25 -13.33 11.68
N GLU A 49 -1.22 -13.45 12.59
CA GLU A 49 -2.29 -14.46 12.50
C GLU A 49 -3.17 -14.29 11.25
N LEU A 50 -3.37 -13.04 10.82
CA LEU A 50 -4.07 -12.72 9.58
C LEU A 50 -3.20 -12.87 8.32
N GLY A 51 -1.93 -13.29 8.46
CA GLY A 51 -1.01 -13.56 7.38
C GLY A 51 -0.25 -12.35 6.85
N PHE A 52 -0.26 -11.20 7.54
CA PHE A 52 0.63 -10.10 7.17
C PHE A 52 2.08 -10.45 7.50
N ALA A 53 2.98 -10.16 6.56
CA ALA A 53 4.41 -10.36 6.72
C ALA A 53 5.03 -9.37 7.72
N ALA A 54 4.47 -8.17 7.79
CA ALA A 54 4.88 -7.14 8.74
C ALA A 54 3.72 -6.18 9.04
N VAL A 55 3.68 -5.70 10.29
CA VAL A 55 2.77 -4.63 10.75
C VAL A 55 3.58 -3.69 11.63
N GLY A 56 3.43 -2.39 11.41
CA GLY A 56 4.09 -1.35 12.19
C GLY A 56 3.26 -0.07 12.25
N VAL A 57 3.71 0.88 13.02
CA VAL A 57 3.00 2.13 13.29
C VAL A 57 3.83 3.33 12.86
N ALA A 58 3.24 4.21 12.07
CA ALA A 58 3.78 5.50 11.70
C ALA A 58 3.00 6.65 12.35
N ARG A 59 3.59 7.83 12.39
CA ARG A 59 2.85 9.08 12.66
C ARG A 59 1.95 9.39 11.46
N ALA A 60 0.83 10.06 11.70
CA ALA A 60 -0.05 10.51 10.63
C ALA A 60 0.49 11.80 9.95
N ASP A 61 1.76 11.77 9.57
CA ASP A 61 2.49 12.85 8.90
C ASP A 61 3.47 12.26 7.88
N PRO A 62 3.24 12.43 6.57
CA PRO A 62 4.16 11.95 5.54
C PRO A 62 5.50 12.71 5.49
N GLY A 63 5.60 13.85 6.17
CA GLY A 63 6.83 14.63 6.26
C GLY A 63 7.40 15.06 4.90
N PRO A 64 8.74 14.99 4.71
CA PRO A 64 9.40 15.48 3.48
C PRO A 64 8.99 14.77 2.19
N ALA A 65 8.26 13.65 2.28
CA ALA A 65 7.77 12.95 1.09
C ALA A 65 6.73 13.76 0.33
N VAL A 66 6.02 14.66 1.01
CA VAL A 66 5.04 15.56 0.40
C VAL A 66 5.72 16.49 -0.62
N GLU A 67 6.85 17.10 -0.25
CA GLU A 67 7.56 18.01 -1.16
C GLU A 67 8.11 17.27 -2.37
N ARG A 68 8.73 16.10 -2.18
CA ARG A 68 9.18 15.25 -3.30
C ARG A 68 8.03 14.87 -4.24
N MET A 69 6.85 14.60 -3.71
CA MET A 69 5.66 14.34 -4.53
C MET A 69 5.25 15.59 -5.32
N ARG A 70 5.27 16.78 -4.71
CA ARG A 70 4.93 18.03 -5.39
C ARG A 70 5.91 18.37 -6.51
N GLU A 71 7.21 18.19 -6.27
CA GLU A 71 8.26 18.35 -7.28
C GLU A 71 8.05 17.40 -8.46
N TRP A 72 7.77 16.12 -8.18
CA TRP A 72 7.48 15.10 -9.19
C TRP A 72 6.22 15.42 -10.02
N LEU A 73 5.17 15.94 -9.36
CA LEU A 73 3.95 16.41 -10.04
C LEU A 73 4.24 17.66 -10.90
N ALA A 74 5.00 18.62 -10.39
CA ALA A 74 5.38 19.83 -11.12
C ALA A 74 6.22 19.52 -12.37
N ALA A 75 7.07 18.48 -12.31
CA ALA A 75 7.83 17.98 -13.46
C ALA A 75 6.97 17.21 -14.48
N GLY A 76 5.68 16.98 -14.20
CA GLY A 76 4.76 16.22 -15.06
C GLY A 76 5.09 14.74 -15.16
N CYS A 77 5.90 14.21 -14.23
CA CYS A 77 6.33 12.80 -14.23
C CYS A 77 5.19 11.81 -14.01
N HIS A 78 4.01 12.27 -13.60
CA HIS A 78 2.80 11.46 -13.40
C HIS A 78 2.07 11.12 -14.72
N GLY A 79 2.44 11.75 -15.86
CA GLY A 79 1.75 11.53 -17.13
C GLY A 79 0.26 11.85 -17.04
N GLU A 80 -0.59 10.94 -17.52
CA GLU A 80 -2.05 11.08 -17.55
C GLU A 80 -2.74 10.66 -16.22
N MET A 81 -1.99 10.33 -15.18
CA MET A 81 -2.54 10.02 -13.86
C MET A 81 -2.98 11.29 -13.12
N ASP A 82 -3.94 12.04 -13.70
CA ASP A 82 -4.44 13.31 -13.16
C ASP A 82 -4.96 13.20 -11.72
N TYR A 83 -5.39 12.01 -11.30
CA TYR A 83 -5.81 11.75 -9.93
C TYR A 83 -4.68 11.93 -8.92
N MET A 84 -3.40 11.83 -9.35
CA MET A 84 -2.25 12.11 -8.48
C MET A 84 -2.18 13.58 -8.12
N ALA A 85 -2.28 14.46 -9.12
CA ALA A 85 -2.28 15.90 -8.91
C ALA A 85 -3.56 16.38 -8.20
N ARG A 86 -4.74 15.88 -8.65
CA ARG A 86 -6.04 16.26 -8.11
C ARG A 86 -6.20 15.97 -6.62
N HIS A 87 -5.54 14.92 -6.13
CA HIS A 87 -5.63 14.48 -4.74
C HIS A 87 -4.31 14.65 -3.96
N ALA A 88 -3.41 15.53 -4.41
CA ALA A 88 -2.12 15.77 -3.77
C ALA A 88 -2.28 16.23 -2.31
N GLU A 89 -3.22 17.15 -2.05
CA GLU A 89 -3.46 17.65 -0.69
C GLU A 89 -4.05 16.59 0.24
N LEU A 90 -4.88 15.68 -0.26
CA LEU A 90 -5.37 14.55 0.53
C LEU A 90 -4.24 13.58 0.91
N ARG A 91 -3.24 13.42 0.03
CA ARG A 91 -2.03 12.63 0.34
C ARG A 91 -1.13 13.32 1.36
N ALA A 92 -1.06 14.65 1.30
CA ALA A 92 -0.26 15.45 2.23
C ALA A 92 -0.85 15.49 3.65
N HIS A 93 -2.18 15.38 3.75
CA HIS A 93 -2.91 15.61 5.00
C HIS A 93 -3.83 14.43 5.36
N PRO A 94 -3.33 13.37 6.01
CA PRO A 94 -4.10 12.19 6.40
C PRO A 94 -5.41 12.48 7.11
N GLN A 95 -5.44 13.54 7.93
CA GLN A 95 -6.62 13.96 8.69
C GLN A 95 -7.77 14.46 7.80
N GLN A 96 -7.49 14.84 6.53
CA GLN A 96 -8.54 15.17 5.56
C GLN A 96 -9.22 13.93 5.00
N LEU A 97 -8.52 12.79 4.99
CA LEU A 97 -9.10 11.51 4.58
C LEU A 97 -9.89 10.84 5.71
N HIS A 98 -9.39 10.97 6.94
CA HIS A 98 -10.04 10.45 8.13
C HIS A 98 -9.80 11.41 9.29
N PRO A 99 -10.80 12.25 9.67
CA PRO A 99 -10.68 13.21 10.76
C PRO A 99 -10.31 12.53 12.08
N GLY A 100 -9.45 13.19 12.86
CA GLY A 100 -8.98 12.65 14.14
C GLY A 100 -7.85 11.63 14.04
N THR A 101 -7.33 11.33 12.83
CA THR A 101 -6.20 10.41 12.68
C THR A 101 -4.96 10.92 13.43
N LEU A 102 -4.46 10.11 14.36
CA LEU A 102 -3.23 10.36 15.14
C LEU A 102 -2.07 9.51 14.63
N THR A 103 -2.35 8.25 14.29
CA THR A 103 -1.35 7.30 13.79
C THR A 103 -1.87 6.52 12.59
N VAL A 104 -0.93 5.91 11.87
CA VAL A 104 -1.19 5.02 10.75
C VAL A 104 -0.59 3.66 11.07
N ILE A 105 -1.43 2.63 11.11
CA ILE A 105 -0.97 1.24 11.19
C ILE A 105 -0.74 0.77 9.77
N SER A 106 0.53 0.58 9.39
CA SER A 106 0.91 0.11 8.07
C SER A 106 1.14 -1.39 8.09
N ALA A 107 0.65 -2.10 7.08
CA ALA A 107 0.77 -3.54 6.97
C ALA A 107 1.25 -3.96 5.58
N ALA A 108 2.09 -4.99 5.54
CA ALA A 108 2.65 -5.56 4.31
C ALA A 108 2.25 -7.02 4.16
N LEU A 109 1.85 -7.41 2.95
CA LEU A 109 1.43 -8.78 2.61
C LEU A 109 2.25 -9.28 1.42
N ASP A 110 3.02 -10.34 1.62
CA ASP A 110 3.87 -10.91 0.58
C ASP A 110 3.03 -11.55 -0.54
N TYR A 111 3.39 -11.26 -1.80
CA TYR A 111 2.63 -11.75 -2.96
C TYR A 111 3.45 -12.55 -3.98
N LEU A 112 4.75 -12.74 -3.78
CA LEU A 112 5.58 -13.44 -4.77
C LEU A 112 4.97 -14.80 -5.13
N PRO A 113 4.41 -14.99 -6.33
CA PRO A 113 3.86 -16.27 -6.73
C PRO A 113 4.97 -17.24 -7.14
N HIS A 114 4.67 -18.53 -7.09
CA HIS A 114 5.53 -19.54 -7.69
C HIS A 114 5.23 -19.62 -9.18
N THR A 115 5.93 -18.80 -9.97
CA THR A 115 5.70 -18.67 -11.41
C THR A 115 6.96 -18.98 -12.19
N LYS A 116 6.77 -19.47 -13.42
CA LYS A 116 7.81 -19.43 -14.44
C LYS A 116 7.92 -17.99 -14.93
N THR A 117 9.13 -17.54 -15.18
CA THR A 117 9.36 -16.29 -15.90
C THR A 117 8.97 -16.51 -17.35
N ALA A 118 8.30 -15.55 -17.99
CA ALA A 118 8.05 -15.57 -19.44
C ALA A 118 9.38 -15.29 -20.16
N ASP A 119 10.20 -16.33 -20.30
CA ASP A 119 11.57 -16.22 -20.83
C ASP A 119 11.62 -16.26 -22.37
N GLN A 120 10.49 -16.60 -23.01
CA GLN A 120 10.38 -16.69 -24.45
C GLN A 120 9.70 -15.45 -25.02
N PRO A 121 10.20 -14.89 -26.14
CA PRO A 121 9.63 -13.68 -26.73
C PRO A 121 8.16 -13.83 -27.22
N ASP A 122 7.71 -15.05 -27.45
CA ASP A 122 6.35 -15.40 -27.87
C ASP A 122 5.39 -15.62 -26.68
N GLN A 123 5.89 -15.57 -25.46
CA GLN A 123 5.08 -15.68 -24.24
C GLN A 123 4.80 -14.29 -23.68
N ALA A 124 3.54 -13.95 -23.47
CA ALA A 124 3.14 -12.69 -22.89
C ALA A 124 3.58 -12.59 -21.42
N ALA A 125 4.31 -11.53 -21.08
CA ALA A 125 4.71 -11.23 -19.71
C ALA A 125 3.67 -10.34 -19.03
N ILE A 126 3.09 -10.85 -17.95
CA ILE A 126 2.18 -10.12 -17.06
C ILE A 126 2.88 -9.95 -15.71
N SER A 127 2.90 -8.73 -15.19
CA SER A 127 3.49 -8.44 -13.87
C SER A 127 2.90 -9.35 -12.79
N ARG A 128 3.75 -9.89 -11.93
CA ARG A 128 3.42 -10.89 -10.91
C ARG A 128 2.31 -10.44 -9.96
N TYR A 129 2.24 -9.15 -9.66
CA TYR A 129 1.21 -8.61 -8.78
C TYR A 129 -0.21 -8.80 -9.33
N ALA A 130 -0.35 -8.90 -10.66
CA ALA A 130 -1.62 -9.00 -11.36
C ALA A 130 -2.04 -10.44 -11.70
N GLN A 131 -1.18 -11.43 -11.45
CA GLN A 131 -1.45 -12.82 -11.84
C GLN A 131 -2.43 -13.54 -10.91
N GLY A 132 -2.55 -13.09 -9.67
CA GLY A 132 -3.36 -13.73 -8.64
C GLY A 132 -4.76 -13.15 -8.50
N ARG A 133 -5.28 -13.24 -7.29
CA ARG A 133 -6.54 -12.63 -6.90
C ARG A 133 -6.37 -11.11 -6.77
N ASP A 134 -7.44 -10.36 -7.03
CA ASP A 134 -7.50 -8.91 -6.84
C ASP A 134 -7.03 -8.53 -5.42
N TYR A 135 -5.81 -7.98 -5.34
CA TYR A 135 -5.17 -7.65 -4.07
C TYR A 135 -5.88 -6.54 -3.31
N HIS A 136 -6.54 -5.60 -3.99
CA HIS A 136 -7.32 -4.55 -3.33
C HIS A 136 -8.38 -5.14 -2.41
N LYS A 137 -9.05 -6.22 -2.86
CA LYS A 137 -10.08 -6.90 -2.07
C LYS A 137 -9.47 -7.72 -0.95
N VAL A 138 -8.37 -8.43 -1.22
CA VAL A 138 -7.70 -9.29 -0.23
C VAL A 138 -7.12 -8.46 0.90
N VAL A 139 -6.29 -7.46 0.58
CA VAL A 139 -5.63 -6.59 1.57
C VAL A 139 -6.67 -5.82 2.39
N ARG A 140 -7.64 -5.18 1.71
CA ARG A 140 -8.70 -4.44 2.41
C ARG A 140 -9.51 -5.32 3.35
N SER A 141 -9.87 -6.55 2.93
CA SER A 141 -10.60 -7.50 3.78
C SER A 141 -9.79 -7.90 5.01
N ARG A 142 -8.47 -8.10 4.86
CA ARG A 142 -7.59 -8.46 6.00
C ARG A 142 -7.35 -7.28 6.92
N LEU A 143 -7.18 -6.07 6.39
CA LEU A 143 -7.10 -4.84 7.21
C LEU A 143 -8.37 -4.61 8.02
N GLN A 144 -9.55 -4.88 7.43
CA GLN A 144 -10.80 -4.80 8.17
C GLN A 144 -10.84 -5.79 9.34
N LYS A 145 -10.44 -7.05 9.11
CA LYS A 145 -10.34 -8.04 10.19
C LYS A 145 -9.32 -7.65 11.26
N LEU A 146 -8.20 -7.02 10.87
CA LEU A 146 -7.23 -6.50 11.82
C LEU A 146 -7.84 -5.37 12.65
N ALA A 147 -8.57 -4.44 12.04
CA ALA A 147 -9.28 -3.38 12.75
C ALA A 147 -10.34 -3.94 13.72
N ASP A 148 -11.09 -4.96 13.30
CA ASP A 148 -12.06 -5.64 14.16
C ASP A 148 -11.38 -6.33 15.38
N ALA A 149 -10.22 -6.97 15.15
CA ALA A 149 -9.41 -7.56 16.23
C ALA A 149 -8.87 -6.48 17.20
N ILE A 150 -8.43 -5.34 16.69
CA ILE A 150 -7.99 -4.20 17.50
C ILE A 150 -9.16 -3.71 18.35
N ALA A 151 -10.35 -3.53 17.78
CA ALA A 151 -11.54 -3.09 18.50
C ALA A 151 -11.94 -4.09 19.63
N ALA A 152 -11.76 -5.38 19.39
CA ALA A 152 -11.99 -6.40 20.42
C ALA A 152 -11.03 -6.31 21.62
N ILE A 153 -9.81 -5.79 21.39
CA ILE A 153 -8.78 -5.67 22.42
C ILE A 153 -8.84 -4.32 23.15
N SER A 154 -8.99 -3.21 22.38
CA SER A 154 -8.91 -1.84 22.89
C SER A 154 -10.26 -1.21 23.23
N GLY A 155 -11.36 -1.83 22.83
CA GLY A 155 -12.65 -1.17 22.77
C GLY A 155 -12.84 -0.38 21.45
N PRO A 156 -13.98 0.30 21.29
CA PRO A 156 -14.30 1.08 20.07
C PRO A 156 -13.29 2.20 19.84
N PHE A 157 -12.88 2.36 18.58
CA PHE A 157 -11.99 3.43 18.12
C PHE A 157 -12.39 3.89 16.73
N SER A 158 -11.95 5.08 16.31
CA SER A 158 -12.20 5.60 14.97
C SER A 158 -11.11 5.13 14.02
N TYR A 159 -11.51 4.57 12.86
CA TYR A 159 -10.55 4.11 11.87
C TYR A 159 -11.11 4.11 10.44
N ARG A 160 -10.19 4.07 9.49
CA ARG A 160 -10.48 3.82 8.09
C ARG A 160 -9.36 3.02 7.44
N VAL A 161 -9.74 1.97 6.68
CA VAL A 161 -8.78 1.11 5.98
C VAL A 161 -8.56 1.56 4.53
N PHE A 162 -7.32 1.48 4.06
CA PHE A 162 -6.91 1.85 2.71
C PHE A 162 -6.01 0.77 2.12
N SER A 163 -6.08 0.59 0.82
CA SER A 163 -5.15 -0.19 0.01
C SER A 163 -5.22 0.32 -1.42
N ASP A 164 -4.12 0.90 -1.89
CA ASP A 164 -3.86 1.40 -3.25
C ASP A 164 -4.85 2.45 -3.78
N SER A 165 -6.11 2.13 -3.94
CA SER A 165 -7.13 2.97 -4.62
C SER A 165 -7.51 4.27 -3.91
N ALA A 166 -6.82 4.65 -2.83
CA ALA A 166 -7.03 5.87 -2.07
C ALA A 166 -5.81 6.83 -2.19
N PRO A 167 -6.00 8.14 -1.97
CA PRO A 167 -4.89 9.09 -1.97
C PRO A 167 -4.07 8.99 -0.67
N VAL A 168 -3.35 7.90 -0.50
CA VAL A 168 -2.50 7.56 0.64
C VAL A 168 -1.05 7.46 0.18
N MET A 169 -0.10 7.80 1.04
CA MET A 169 1.34 7.63 0.79
C MET A 169 1.85 6.32 1.42
N GLU A 170 1.30 5.17 0.99
CA GLU A 170 1.51 3.85 1.60
C GLU A 170 2.99 3.48 1.75
N VAL A 171 3.82 3.70 0.72
CA VAL A 171 5.27 3.43 0.79
C VAL A 171 5.96 4.26 1.86
N GLU A 172 5.55 5.53 2.01
CA GLU A 172 6.15 6.41 3.02
C GLU A 172 5.73 6.01 4.43
N PHE A 173 4.44 5.70 4.65
CA PHE A 173 3.99 5.22 5.96
C PHE A 173 4.59 3.86 6.31
N ALA A 174 4.67 2.94 5.37
CA ALA A 174 5.34 1.65 5.58
C ALA A 174 6.83 1.83 5.94
N ARG A 175 7.53 2.77 5.29
CA ARG A 175 8.92 3.13 5.61
C ARG A 175 9.05 3.70 7.03
N GLN A 176 8.18 4.67 7.40
CA GLN A 176 8.16 5.25 8.74
C GLN A 176 7.78 4.23 9.81
N ALA A 177 6.90 3.30 9.49
CA ALA A 177 6.49 2.20 10.37
C ALA A 177 7.53 1.08 10.50
N GLY A 178 8.72 1.23 9.89
CA GLY A 178 9.81 0.26 10.00
C GLY A 178 9.57 -1.05 9.22
N LEU A 179 8.69 -1.07 8.21
CA LEU A 179 8.46 -2.26 7.40
C LEU A 179 9.55 -2.50 6.36
N GLY A 180 10.36 -1.49 6.09
CA GLY A 180 11.42 -1.50 5.10
C GLY A 180 11.93 -0.10 4.79
N TRP A 181 12.64 0.03 3.69
CA TRP A 181 13.11 1.31 3.15
C TRP A 181 12.58 1.51 1.73
N ARG A 182 12.55 2.75 1.26
CA ARG A 182 12.23 3.03 -0.14
C ARG A 182 13.41 2.65 -1.01
N GLY A 183 13.22 1.66 -1.90
CA GLY A 183 14.24 1.29 -2.88
C GLY A 183 14.47 2.37 -3.94
N LYS A 184 15.63 2.34 -4.62
CA LYS A 184 15.91 3.26 -5.74
C LYS A 184 14.89 3.15 -6.89
N HIS A 185 14.20 2.01 -7.00
CA HIS A 185 13.07 1.77 -7.91
C HIS A 185 11.71 2.28 -7.38
N THR A 186 11.70 3.02 -6.27
CA THR A 186 10.57 3.65 -5.58
C THR A 186 9.62 2.72 -4.79
N LEU A 187 9.70 1.41 -4.93
CA LEU A 187 8.90 0.46 -4.15
C LEU A 187 9.47 0.30 -2.73
N LEU A 188 8.62 -0.17 -1.80
CA LEU A 188 9.10 -0.60 -0.49
C LEU A 188 10.00 -1.83 -0.64
N LEU A 189 11.17 -1.78 -0.04
CA LEU A 189 12.16 -2.84 -0.05
C LEU A 189 12.49 -3.24 1.39
N SER A 190 12.62 -4.52 1.64
CA SER A 190 13.03 -5.06 2.93
C SER A 190 14.14 -6.09 2.76
N LYS A 191 14.63 -6.66 3.85
CA LYS A 191 15.59 -7.78 3.81
C LYS A 191 15.03 -9.03 3.14
N GLN A 192 13.68 -9.13 3.00
CA GLN A 192 12.97 -10.20 2.29
C GLN A 192 12.47 -9.75 0.90
N GLY A 193 13.04 -8.70 0.33
CA GLY A 193 12.67 -8.21 -1.00
C GLY A 193 11.55 -7.19 -1.02
N SER A 194 10.98 -6.99 -2.22
CA SER A 194 9.97 -5.96 -2.51
C SER A 194 8.62 -6.51 -3.00
N TRP A 195 8.43 -7.83 -3.01
CA TRP A 195 7.20 -8.48 -3.48
C TRP A 195 6.08 -8.36 -2.45
N ARG A 196 5.66 -7.11 -2.12
CA ARG A 196 4.73 -6.80 -1.05
C ARG A 196 3.63 -5.87 -1.50
N PHE A 197 2.38 -6.25 -1.23
CA PHE A 197 1.26 -5.31 -1.19
C PHE A 197 1.26 -4.58 0.13
N LEU A 198 0.87 -3.32 0.10
CA LEU A 198 0.75 -2.46 1.26
C LEU A 198 -0.71 -2.13 1.54
N GLY A 199 -0.96 -1.74 2.75
CA GLY A 199 -2.22 -1.14 3.15
C GLY A 199 -2.14 -0.54 4.54
N ASP A 200 -3.01 0.41 4.79
CA ASP A 200 -2.95 1.25 5.97
C ASP A 200 -4.30 1.30 6.70
N ILE A 201 -4.24 1.39 8.02
CA ILE A 201 -5.36 1.74 8.88
C ILE A 201 -5.05 3.10 9.50
N TYR A 202 -5.80 4.13 9.12
CA TYR A 202 -5.76 5.43 9.76
C TYR A 202 -6.61 5.37 11.02
N THR A 203 -6.08 5.82 12.16
CA THR A 203 -6.74 5.66 13.45
C THR A 203 -6.48 6.81 14.42
N ASP A 204 -7.45 7.04 15.32
CA ASP A 204 -7.35 7.96 16.45
C ASP A 204 -6.62 7.36 17.66
N LEU A 205 -6.20 6.10 17.62
CA LEU A 205 -5.40 5.50 18.67
C LEU A 205 -4.00 6.14 18.74
N PRO A 206 -3.53 6.65 19.89
CA PRO A 206 -2.22 7.26 20.04
C PRO A 206 -1.13 6.20 20.24
N LEU A 207 -0.99 5.30 19.25
CA LEU A 207 0.00 4.24 19.31
C LEU A 207 1.43 4.80 19.21
N PRO A 208 2.41 4.28 19.98
CA PRO A 208 3.79 4.71 19.87
C PRO A 208 4.34 4.33 18.49
N PRO A 209 4.84 5.31 17.66
CA PRO A 209 5.37 5.03 16.35
C PRO A 209 6.63 4.16 16.42
N ASP A 210 6.88 3.43 15.35
CA ASP A 210 8.09 2.65 15.16
C ASP A 210 9.22 3.51 14.59
N ALA A 211 10.44 3.00 14.65
CA ALA A 211 11.59 3.64 14.02
C ALA A 211 11.74 3.17 12.57
N PRO A 212 12.02 4.07 11.62
CA PRO A 212 12.37 3.69 10.26
C PRO A 212 13.62 2.80 10.20
N ILE A 213 13.67 1.91 9.22
CA ILE A 213 14.86 1.12 8.90
C ILE A 213 15.78 1.95 8.00
N GLU A 214 17.08 1.83 8.17
CA GLU A 214 18.09 2.45 7.31
C GLU A 214 17.99 1.94 5.87
N ASP A 215 18.38 2.79 4.91
CA ASP A 215 18.45 2.43 3.49
C ASP A 215 19.66 1.49 3.25
N HIS A 216 19.41 0.40 2.57
CA HIS A 216 20.43 -0.60 2.20
C HIS A 216 20.65 -0.71 0.68
N CYS A 217 20.21 0.25 -0.12
CA CYS A 217 20.52 0.31 -1.55
C CYS A 217 22.00 0.68 -1.83
N GLY A 218 22.62 1.48 -0.95
CA GLY A 218 24.03 1.86 -1.06
C GLY A 218 24.42 2.36 -2.46
N THR A 219 25.51 1.83 -3.01
CA THR A 219 26.00 2.18 -4.35
C THR A 219 25.36 1.37 -5.49
N CYS A 220 24.46 0.42 -5.20
CA CYS A 220 23.84 -0.42 -6.21
C CYS A 220 22.99 0.39 -7.20
N SER A 221 23.13 0.12 -8.52
CA SER A 221 22.40 0.75 -9.62
C SER A 221 21.59 -0.26 -10.47
N ALA A 222 21.55 -1.53 -10.07
CA ALA A 222 20.99 -2.61 -10.88
C ALA A 222 19.58 -2.32 -11.44
N CYS A 223 18.68 -1.72 -10.65
CA CYS A 223 17.31 -1.41 -11.11
C CYS A 223 17.28 -0.24 -12.10
N LEU A 224 18.23 0.70 -12.05
CA LEU A 224 18.34 1.77 -13.02
C LEU A 224 18.82 1.20 -14.37
N GLU A 225 19.88 0.38 -14.34
CA GLU A 225 20.48 -0.23 -15.53
C GLU A 225 19.57 -1.26 -16.21
N ALA A 226 18.75 -1.97 -15.42
CA ALA A 226 17.85 -2.99 -15.95
C ALA A 226 16.53 -2.44 -16.51
N CYS A 227 16.24 -1.15 -16.33
CA CYS A 227 15.00 -0.55 -16.81
C CYS A 227 15.04 -0.40 -18.33
N PRO A 228 14.23 -1.13 -19.13
CA PRO A 228 14.35 -1.12 -20.58
C PRO A 228 14.08 0.25 -21.22
N THR A 229 13.35 1.12 -20.53
CA THR A 229 12.93 2.44 -21.02
C THR A 229 13.58 3.58 -20.26
N ASP A 230 14.56 3.30 -19.40
CA ASP A 230 15.20 4.29 -18.52
C ASP A 230 14.21 5.14 -17.73
N ALA A 231 13.13 4.51 -17.27
CA ALA A 231 12.07 5.18 -16.51
C ALA A 231 12.52 5.59 -15.12
N ILE A 232 13.51 4.91 -14.52
CA ILE A 232 14.13 5.30 -13.25
C ILE A 232 15.19 6.34 -13.58
N VAL A 233 14.79 7.61 -13.65
CA VAL A 233 15.61 8.73 -14.15
C VAL A 233 16.70 9.15 -13.17
N ALA A 234 16.50 8.88 -11.88
CA ALA A 234 17.47 9.04 -10.82
C ALA A 234 17.16 8.06 -9.68
N PRO A 235 18.10 7.78 -8.77
CA PRO A 235 17.80 7.02 -7.56
C PRO A 235 16.58 7.59 -6.84
N TYR A 236 15.56 6.74 -6.59
CA TYR A 236 14.30 7.09 -5.91
C TYR A 236 13.35 7.96 -6.74
N GLU A 237 13.57 8.10 -8.05
CA GLU A 237 12.73 8.91 -8.94
C GLU A 237 12.39 8.14 -10.21
N VAL A 238 11.08 8.04 -10.51
CA VAL A 238 10.54 7.38 -11.71
C VAL A 238 9.73 8.39 -12.51
N ASP A 239 10.08 8.55 -13.79
CA ASP A 239 9.21 9.21 -14.75
C ASP A 239 8.18 8.19 -15.26
N ALA A 240 6.94 8.29 -14.79
CA ALA A 240 5.89 7.34 -15.16
C ALA A 240 5.65 7.31 -16.67
N ARG A 241 5.81 8.42 -17.39
CA ARG A 241 5.61 8.50 -18.84
C ARG A 241 6.52 7.55 -19.63
N ARG A 242 7.60 7.10 -19.03
CA ARG A 242 8.56 6.14 -19.58
C ARG A 242 8.36 4.72 -19.03
N CYS A 243 7.69 4.58 -17.88
CA CYS A 243 7.55 3.30 -17.19
C CYS A 243 6.62 2.35 -17.96
N ILE A 244 7.07 1.14 -18.26
CA ILE A 244 6.26 0.12 -18.97
C ILE A 244 4.98 -0.18 -18.19
N SER A 245 5.02 -0.17 -16.85
CA SER A 245 3.82 -0.35 -16.04
C SER A 245 2.78 0.74 -16.30
N TYR A 246 3.20 2.00 -16.36
CA TYR A 246 2.30 3.10 -16.75
C TYR A 246 1.82 2.97 -18.20
N LEU A 247 2.73 2.70 -19.13
CA LEU A 247 2.42 2.61 -20.56
C LEU A 247 1.41 1.51 -20.90
N THR A 248 1.36 0.43 -20.09
CA THR A 248 0.48 -0.72 -20.32
C THR A 248 -0.77 -0.74 -19.45
N ILE A 249 -0.90 0.17 -18.47
CA ILE A 249 -2.01 0.17 -17.52
C ILE A 249 -2.75 1.50 -17.48
N GLU A 250 -2.01 2.64 -17.42
CA GLU A 250 -2.59 3.95 -17.12
C GLU A 250 -2.75 4.83 -18.37
N LEU A 251 -1.89 4.65 -19.37
CA LEU A 251 -1.91 5.43 -20.60
C LEU A 251 -3.19 5.14 -21.39
N ALA A 252 -4.01 6.17 -21.63
CA ALA A 252 -5.26 6.03 -22.38
C ALA A 252 -5.06 5.95 -23.90
N GLY A 253 -3.96 6.48 -24.42
CA GLY A 253 -3.62 6.54 -25.83
C GLY A 253 -2.73 5.39 -26.33
N PRO A 254 -2.33 5.42 -27.60
CA PRO A 254 -1.35 4.47 -28.12
C PRO A 254 0.01 4.69 -27.48
N ILE A 255 0.70 3.59 -27.22
CA ILE A 255 2.08 3.65 -26.72
C ILE A 255 2.97 4.34 -27.75
N PRO A 256 3.78 5.35 -27.35
CA PRO A 256 4.71 6.05 -28.25
C PRO A 256 5.66 5.08 -28.97
N ASP A 257 5.94 5.36 -30.24
CA ASP A 257 6.69 4.45 -31.11
C ASP A 257 8.09 4.11 -30.59
N GLU A 258 8.75 5.07 -29.93
CA GLU A 258 10.06 4.87 -29.32
C GLU A 258 10.09 3.81 -28.22
N PHE A 259 8.98 3.60 -27.50
CA PHE A 259 8.92 2.61 -26.41
C PHE A 259 8.49 1.22 -26.87
N ARG A 260 7.81 1.10 -28.01
CA ARG A 260 7.27 -0.20 -28.50
C ARG A 260 8.32 -1.30 -28.58
N PRO A 261 9.52 -1.09 -29.19
CA PRO A 261 10.54 -2.14 -29.22
C PRO A 261 11.13 -2.44 -27.85
N LEU A 262 11.10 -1.49 -26.91
CA LEU A 262 11.66 -1.63 -25.56
C LEU A 262 10.72 -2.40 -24.61
N ILE A 263 9.44 -2.40 -24.87
CA ILE A 263 8.43 -3.13 -24.08
C ILE A 263 8.60 -4.64 -24.24
N GLY A 264 9.00 -5.11 -25.43
CA GLY A 264 9.13 -6.53 -25.71
C GLY A 264 7.80 -7.28 -25.53
N ASN A 265 7.83 -8.36 -24.79
CA ASN A 265 6.67 -9.23 -24.53
C ASN A 265 5.82 -8.80 -23.30
N ARG A 266 6.10 -7.65 -22.67
CA ARG A 266 5.37 -7.16 -21.48
C ARG A 266 4.05 -6.54 -21.89
N ILE A 267 2.95 -7.27 -21.64
CA ILE A 267 1.61 -6.83 -22.08
C ILE A 267 0.82 -6.15 -20.96
N TYR A 268 1.20 -6.35 -19.67
CA TYR A 268 0.54 -5.73 -18.54
C TYR A 268 1.50 -5.60 -17.35
N GLY A 269 1.88 -4.38 -17.01
CA GLY A 269 2.86 -4.11 -15.97
C GLY A 269 4.29 -4.51 -16.35
N CYS A 270 5.21 -4.37 -15.41
CA CYS A 270 6.62 -4.71 -15.58
C CYS A 270 7.27 -4.98 -14.22
N ASP A 271 8.06 -6.05 -14.14
CA ASP A 271 8.75 -6.45 -12.90
C ASP A 271 10.28 -6.30 -12.98
N ASP A 272 10.86 -5.76 -14.06
CA ASP A 272 12.30 -5.79 -14.32
C ASP A 272 13.12 -5.17 -13.20
N CYS A 273 12.69 -4.04 -12.66
CA CYS A 273 13.37 -3.38 -11.55
C CYS A 273 13.31 -4.19 -10.24
N GLN A 274 12.31 -5.07 -10.09
CA GLN A 274 12.24 -6.00 -8.95
C GLN A 274 13.04 -7.27 -9.22
N LEU A 275 12.97 -7.83 -10.45
CA LEU A 275 13.66 -9.05 -10.83
C LEU A 275 15.18 -8.92 -10.72
N CYS A 276 15.75 -7.77 -11.11
CA CYS A 276 17.19 -7.51 -11.01
C CYS A 276 17.66 -7.15 -9.60
N CYS A 277 16.73 -6.84 -8.68
CA CYS A 277 17.11 -6.37 -7.34
C CYS A 277 17.75 -7.48 -6.51
N PRO A 278 19.01 -7.29 -6.03
CA PRO A 278 19.70 -8.33 -5.25
C PRO A 278 18.98 -8.76 -3.97
N TRP A 279 18.15 -7.89 -3.38
CA TRP A 279 17.37 -8.20 -2.19
C TRP A 279 16.25 -9.20 -2.47
N ASN A 280 15.73 -9.25 -3.70
CA ASN A 280 14.66 -10.18 -4.07
C ASN A 280 15.09 -11.65 -4.13
N ARG A 281 16.41 -11.93 -4.09
CA ARG A 281 16.91 -13.33 -3.91
C ARG A 281 16.55 -13.92 -2.56
N PHE A 282 16.22 -13.10 -1.58
CA PHE A 282 15.80 -13.54 -0.24
C PHE A 282 14.28 -13.58 -0.08
N ALA A 283 13.54 -13.24 -1.13
CA ALA A 283 12.09 -13.25 -1.09
C ALA A 283 11.56 -14.67 -0.94
N GLN A 284 10.54 -14.80 -0.11
CA GLN A 284 9.82 -16.04 0.07
C GLN A 284 8.52 -16.01 -0.74
N LEU A 285 7.96 -17.19 -1.00
CA LEU A 285 6.66 -17.27 -1.64
C LEU A 285 5.61 -16.55 -0.81
N GLY A 286 4.78 -15.80 -1.47
CA GLY A 286 3.70 -15.03 -0.88
C GLY A 286 2.48 -15.87 -0.55
N ASP A 287 1.41 -15.19 -0.17
CA ASP A 287 0.15 -15.80 0.19
C ASP A 287 -0.48 -16.56 -0.99
N ARG A 288 -1.11 -17.70 -0.68
CA ARG A 288 -1.77 -18.59 -1.67
C ARG A 288 -2.89 -17.89 -2.46
N GLU A 289 -3.48 -16.83 -1.91
CA GLU A 289 -4.49 -16.04 -2.63
C GLU A 289 -3.92 -15.34 -3.87
N PHE A 290 -2.59 -15.16 -3.92
CA PHE A 290 -1.88 -14.54 -5.04
C PHE A 290 -1.24 -15.57 -6.00
N ALA A 291 -1.51 -16.86 -5.81
CA ALA A 291 -1.14 -17.86 -6.80
C ALA A 291 -1.75 -17.53 -8.17
N PRO A 292 -1.00 -17.74 -9.27
CA PRO A 292 -1.47 -17.41 -10.62
C PRO A 292 -2.80 -18.08 -10.95
N ARG A 293 -3.66 -17.36 -11.66
CA ARG A 293 -4.98 -17.78 -12.07
C ARG A 293 -5.12 -17.67 -13.57
N HIS A 294 -5.98 -18.48 -14.15
CA HIS A 294 -6.34 -18.40 -15.57
C HIS A 294 -5.15 -18.49 -16.54
N GLY A 295 -4.04 -19.12 -16.12
CA GLY A 295 -2.84 -19.24 -16.94
C GLY A 295 -2.07 -17.92 -17.13
N LEU A 296 -2.26 -16.93 -16.26
CA LEU A 296 -1.62 -15.62 -16.39
C LEU A 296 -0.09 -15.62 -16.17
N ASP A 297 0.46 -16.74 -15.65
CA ASP A 297 1.90 -16.95 -15.47
C ASP A 297 2.60 -17.49 -16.72
N CYS A 298 1.85 -17.96 -17.71
CA CYS A 298 2.35 -18.53 -18.95
C CYS A 298 1.43 -18.22 -20.13
N ALA A 299 0.87 -17.02 -20.20
CA ALA A 299 -0.02 -16.60 -21.29
C ALA A 299 0.74 -16.62 -22.64
N THR A 300 0.13 -17.22 -23.66
CA THR A 300 0.65 -17.31 -25.03
C THR A 300 -0.22 -16.48 -25.96
#